data_527d01c871b19d403e33309db9e9f786
#
_entry.id   527d01c871b19d403e33309db9e9f786
#
_cell.length_a   1.000
_cell.length_b   1.000
_cell.length_c   1.000
_cell.angle_alpha   90.00
_cell.angle_beta   90.00
_cell.angle_gamma   90.00
#
_symmetry.space_group_name_H-M   'P 1'
#
loop_
_entity.id
_entity.type
_entity.pdbx_description
1 polymer ?
#
loop_
_entity_poly.entity_id
_entity_poly.type
_entity_poly.pdbx_seq_one_letter_code
_entity_poly.pdbx_strand_id
1 'polypeptide(L)'
;MKLGFIGTGNMASAIMGGIIKNNVIPAEEIIGADLFAPGRERAQKEYGINVTADNKEVASKAETIILSVKPQFYASVIADIKDVVTDNQIIITIAPGKTLAWLEEQFGKEVKIVRTMPNTPAMVGEGMTAVCPNEHLTEDEIAYVKSLPVSYTHLTLPTIRL
;
A
#
# COMPACT_ATOMS: atom_id res chain seq x y z
N MET A 1 6.32 12.54 3.39
CA MET A 1 6.47 11.32 2.57
C MET A 1 5.23 11.11 1.71
N LYS A 2 5.42 10.84 0.44
CA LYS A 2 4.31 10.58 -0.49
C LYS A 2 3.70 9.20 -0.27
N LEU A 3 4.54 8.20 -0.03
CA LEU A 3 4.14 6.81 0.01
C LEU A 3 4.79 6.08 1.17
N GLY A 4 4.00 5.29 1.87
CA GLY A 4 4.45 4.43 2.96
C GLY A 4 4.07 2.98 2.71
N PHE A 5 4.95 2.06 3.10
CA PHE A 5 4.70 0.63 3.10
C PHE A 5 4.74 0.10 4.53
N ILE A 6 3.74 -0.64 4.93
CA ILE A 6 3.78 -1.43 6.15
C ILE A 6 3.95 -2.88 5.73
N GLY A 7 5.18 -3.38 5.91
CA GLY A 7 5.68 -4.62 5.34
C GLY A 7 6.55 -4.36 4.12
N THR A 8 7.78 -4.90 4.12
CA THR A 8 8.77 -4.74 3.04
C THR A 8 9.13 -6.06 2.37
N GLY A 9 8.16 -6.97 2.29
CA GLY A 9 8.32 -8.28 1.67
C GLY A 9 8.35 -8.26 0.15
N ASN A 10 8.17 -9.43 -0.47
CA ASN A 10 8.32 -9.58 -1.92
C ASN A 10 7.33 -8.73 -2.73
N MET A 11 6.07 -8.68 -2.34
CA MET A 11 5.08 -7.89 -3.06
C MET A 11 5.33 -6.39 -2.92
N ALA A 12 5.66 -5.94 -1.71
CA ALA A 12 6.06 -4.55 -1.48
C ALA A 12 7.29 -4.18 -2.33
N SER A 13 8.29 -5.05 -2.39
CA SER A 13 9.49 -4.85 -3.20
C SER A 13 9.18 -4.71 -4.69
N ALA A 14 8.27 -5.54 -5.20
CA ALA A 14 7.82 -5.45 -6.60
C ALA A 14 7.16 -4.09 -6.88
N ILE A 15 6.28 -3.63 -5.98
CA ILE A 15 5.60 -2.34 -6.10
C ILE A 15 6.60 -1.17 -6.02
N MET A 16 7.49 -1.18 -5.03
CA MET A 16 8.55 -0.17 -4.87
C MET A 16 9.42 -0.07 -6.12
N GLY A 17 9.90 -1.23 -6.59
CA GLY A 17 10.76 -1.31 -7.78
C GLY A 17 10.08 -0.73 -9.01
N GLY A 18 8.82 -1.05 -9.24
CA GLY A 18 8.05 -0.52 -10.35
C GLY A 18 7.84 0.98 -10.26
N ILE A 19 7.48 1.48 -9.08
CA ILE A 19 7.24 2.92 -8.85
C ILE A 19 8.53 3.73 -9.08
N ILE A 20 9.65 3.27 -8.55
CA ILE A 20 10.94 3.96 -8.65
C ILE A 20 11.47 3.89 -10.09
N LYS A 21 11.44 2.70 -10.69
CA LYS A 21 11.92 2.48 -12.07
C LYS A 21 11.19 3.37 -13.09
N ASN A 22 9.90 3.58 -12.90
CA ASN A 22 9.07 4.39 -13.79
C ASN A 22 8.99 5.88 -13.37
N ASN A 23 9.78 6.30 -12.38
CA ASN A 23 9.84 7.68 -11.89
C ASN A 23 8.47 8.23 -11.44
N VAL A 24 7.61 7.37 -10.87
CA VAL A 24 6.29 7.78 -10.38
C VAL A 24 6.43 8.56 -9.07
N ILE A 25 7.23 8.03 -8.13
CA ILE A 25 7.57 8.67 -6.86
C ILE A 25 9.05 8.44 -6.61
N PRO A 26 9.84 9.47 -6.28
CA PRO A 26 11.26 9.29 -5.97
C PRO A 26 11.46 8.52 -4.66
N ALA A 27 12.54 7.76 -4.57
CA ALA A 27 12.83 6.88 -3.43
C ALA A 27 12.88 7.64 -2.09
N GLU A 28 13.40 8.86 -2.09
CA GLU A 28 13.49 9.70 -0.89
C GLU A 28 12.11 10.11 -0.32
N GLU A 29 11.05 9.99 -1.10
CA GLU A 29 9.68 10.26 -0.67
C GLU A 29 8.90 8.99 -0.30
N ILE A 30 9.59 7.86 -0.18
CA ILE A 30 9.03 6.56 0.22
C ILE A 30 9.61 6.14 1.57
N ILE A 31 8.75 5.64 2.46
CA ILE A 31 9.15 5.07 3.74
C ILE A 31 8.54 3.67 3.90
N GLY A 32 9.33 2.72 4.38
CA GLY A 32 8.87 1.35 4.64
C GLY A 32 9.08 0.93 6.09
N ALA A 33 8.08 0.29 6.68
CA ALA A 33 8.19 -0.32 8.00
C ALA A 33 8.20 -1.84 7.91
N ASP A 34 9.06 -2.46 8.68
CA ASP A 34 9.07 -3.90 8.87
C ASP A 34 9.71 -4.24 10.21
N LEU A 35 9.14 -5.19 10.94
CA LEU A 35 9.74 -5.66 12.18
C LEU A 35 11.01 -6.48 11.93
N PHE A 36 11.12 -7.10 10.76
CA PHE A 36 12.26 -7.92 10.36
C PHE A 36 13.39 -7.05 9.83
N ALA A 37 14.44 -6.87 10.63
CA ALA A 37 15.56 -6.00 10.29
C ALA A 37 16.21 -6.29 8.91
N PRO A 38 16.47 -7.56 8.53
CA PRO A 38 17.03 -7.86 7.21
C PRO A 38 16.13 -7.40 6.05
N GLY A 39 14.80 -7.42 6.22
CA GLY A 39 13.85 -6.91 5.23
C GLY A 39 13.97 -5.39 5.04
N ARG A 40 14.10 -4.66 6.13
CA ARG A 40 14.34 -3.19 6.09
C ARG A 40 15.67 -2.86 5.41
N GLU A 41 16.75 -3.52 5.81
CA GLU A 41 18.08 -3.30 5.25
C GLU A 41 18.12 -3.58 3.74
N ARG A 42 17.45 -4.65 3.31
CA ARG A 42 17.33 -4.98 1.89
C ARG A 42 16.59 -3.89 1.13
N ALA A 43 15.41 -3.45 1.63
CA ALA A 43 14.63 -2.42 0.99
C ALA A 43 15.41 -1.09 0.87
N GLN A 44 16.11 -0.70 1.91
CA GLN A 44 16.95 0.49 1.89
C GLN A 44 18.10 0.37 0.90
N LYS A 45 18.79 -0.77 0.88
CA LYS A 45 19.94 -1.00 0.01
C LYS A 45 19.56 -1.10 -1.47
N GLU A 46 18.47 -1.82 -1.77
CA GLU A 46 18.06 -2.08 -3.16
C GLU A 46 17.32 -0.89 -3.78
N TYR A 47 16.51 -0.19 -3.00
CA TYR A 47 15.60 0.83 -3.52
C TYR A 47 15.93 2.26 -3.07
N GLY A 48 16.78 2.42 -2.05
CA GLY A 48 17.14 3.74 -1.53
C GLY A 48 16.03 4.44 -0.75
N ILE A 49 15.02 3.71 -0.30
CA ILE A 49 13.91 4.27 0.50
C ILE A 49 14.31 4.49 1.95
N ASN A 50 13.51 5.29 2.67
CA ASN A 50 13.62 5.40 4.11
C ASN A 50 12.99 4.18 4.78
N VAL A 51 13.54 3.73 5.89
CA VAL A 51 13.04 2.55 6.60
C VAL A 51 12.92 2.78 8.10
N THR A 52 11.99 2.09 8.74
CA THR A 52 11.76 2.15 10.19
C THR A 52 11.26 0.80 10.69
N ALA A 53 11.32 0.58 12.00
CA ALA A 53 10.69 -0.55 12.66
C ALA A 53 9.29 -0.22 13.20
N ASP A 54 8.86 1.04 13.10
CA ASP A 54 7.63 1.55 13.71
C ASP A 54 6.56 1.81 12.65
N ASN A 55 5.48 1.05 12.68
CA ASN A 55 4.33 1.23 11.79
C ASN A 55 3.68 2.61 11.96
N LYS A 56 3.66 3.14 13.17
CA LYS A 56 3.07 4.45 13.47
C LYS A 56 3.85 5.59 12.83
N GLU A 57 5.16 5.43 12.70
CA GLU A 57 5.98 6.41 12.01
C GLU A 57 5.57 6.52 10.53
N VAL A 58 5.37 5.38 9.86
CA VAL A 58 4.85 5.36 8.48
C VAL A 58 3.47 5.99 8.43
N ALA A 59 2.56 5.59 9.32
CA ALA A 59 1.18 6.08 9.35
C ALA A 59 1.10 7.59 9.61
N SER A 60 2.05 8.16 10.36
CA SER A 60 2.07 9.61 10.64
C SER A 60 2.68 10.44 9.50
N LYS A 61 3.58 9.87 8.72
CA LYS A 61 4.36 10.60 7.72
C LYS A 61 3.88 10.47 6.28
N ALA A 62 3.24 9.34 5.93
CA ALA A 62 2.89 9.04 4.55
C ALA A 62 1.50 9.56 4.18
N GLU A 63 1.37 10.16 3.01
CA GLU A 63 0.07 10.57 2.45
C GLU A 63 -0.75 9.36 2.00
N THR A 64 -0.09 8.36 1.46
CA THR A 64 -0.68 7.08 1.04
C THR A 64 0.06 5.93 1.71
N ILE A 65 -0.68 4.99 2.26
CA ILE A 65 -0.13 3.85 3.01
C ILE A 65 -0.55 2.56 2.33
N ILE A 66 0.42 1.72 1.97
CA ILE A 66 0.18 0.39 1.42
C ILE A 66 0.40 -0.64 2.53
N LEU A 67 -0.66 -1.40 2.86
CA LEU A 67 -0.58 -2.51 3.80
C LEU A 67 -0.14 -3.75 3.04
N SER A 68 1.12 -4.10 3.17
CA SER A 68 1.77 -5.19 2.45
C SER A 68 2.29 -6.31 3.34
N VAL A 69 1.76 -6.42 4.55
CA VAL A 69 1.99 -7.56 5.44
C VAL A 69 1.12 -8.76 5.03
N LYS A 70 1.42 -9.93 5.57
CA LYS A 70 0.59 -11.12 5.33
C LYS A 70 -0.82 -10.93 5.91
N PRO A 71 -1.85 -11.56 5.31
CA PRO A 71 -3.25 -11.36 5.73
C PRO A 71 -3.51 -11.57 7.21
N GLN A 72 -2.85 -12.54 7.85
CA GLN A 72 -3.03 -12.83 9.27
C GLN A 72 -2.55 -11.71 10.21
N PHE A 73 -1.75 -10.77 9.71
CA PHE A 73 -1.24 -9.65 10.50
C PHE A 73 -2.06 -8.36 10.32
N TYR A 74 -3.03 -8.34 9.42
CA TYR A 74 -3.80 -7.12 9.13
C TYR A 74 -4.51 -6.56 10.35
N ALA A 75 -5.21 -7.39 11.13
CA ALA A 75 -5.94 -6.93 12.30
C ALA A 75 -5.00 -6.25 13.31
N SER A 76 -3.85 -6.84 13.60
CA SER A 76 -2.89 -6.27 14.55
C SER A 76 -2.22 -4.99 14.03
N VAL A 77 -1.90 -4.94 12.74
CA VAL A 77 -1.32 -3.75 12.10
C VAL A 77 -2.33 -2.60 12.12
N ILE A 78 -3.59 -2.85 11.74
CA ILE A 78 -4.62 -1.82 11.76
C ILE A 78 -4.87 -1.32 13.18
N ALA A 79 -4.92 -2.22 14.18
CA ALA A 79 -5.04 -1.82 15.58
C ALA A 79 -3.89 -0.93 16.05
N ASP A 80 -2.70 -1.14 15.52
CA ASP A 80 -1.51 -0.34 15.84
C ASP A 80 -1.57 1.08 15.25
N ILE A 81 -2.11 1.25 14.05
CA ILE A 81 -2.06 2.51 13.29
C ILE A 81 -3.38 3.30 13.26
N LYS A 82 -4.51 2.68 13.60
CA LYS A 82 -5.83 3.30 13.42
C LYS A 82 -6.01 4.64 14.11
N ASP A 83 -5.35 4.85 15.26
CA ASP A 83 -5.45 6.10 16.01
C ASP A 83 -4.56 7.21 15.44
N VAL A 84 -3.61 6.86 14.59
CA VAL A 84 -2.67 7.79 13.94
C VAL A 84 -3.15 8.18 12.55
N VAL A 85 -3.80 7.27 11.83
CA VAL A 85 -4.31 7.51 10.48
C VAL A 85 -5.42 8.56 10.49
N THR A 86 -5.36 9.48 9.53
CA THR A 86 -6.35 10.55 9.34
C THR A 86 -7.27 10.25 8.16
N ASP A 87 -8.38 10.97 8.06
CA ASP A 87 -9.35 10.86 6.97
C ASP A 87 -8.85 11.39 5.61
N ASN A 88 -7.73 12.11 5.61
CA ASN A 88 -7.09 12.62 4.39
C ASN A 88 -6.15 11.60 3.73
N GLN A 89 -5.73 10.58 4.46
CA GLN A 89 -4.81 9.57 3.97
C GLN A 89 -5.54 8.47 3.20
N ILE A 90 -4.86 7.91 2.20
CA ILE A 90 -5.36 6.78 1.42
C ILE A 90 -4.68 5.50 1.91
N ILE A 91 -5.48 4.49 2.24
CA ILE A 91 -5.01 3.16 2.63
C ILE A 91 -5.21 2.21 1.45
N ILE A 92 -4.12 1.63 0.98
CA ILE A 92 -4.16 0.63 -0.09
C ILE A 92 -3.86 -0.74 0.52
N THR A 93 -4.71 -1.71 0.23
CA THR A 93 -4.53 -3.09 0.71
C THR A 93 -4.28 -4.04 -0.46
N ILE A 94 -3.42 -5.01 -0.25
CA ILE A 94 -3.04 -6.01 -1.25
C ILE A 94 -3.33 -7.44 -0.79
N ALA A 95 -3.97 -7.61 0.36
CA ALA A 95 -4.24 -8.93 0.92
C ALA A 95 -5.51 -9.55 0.32
N PRO A 96 -5.43 -10.80 -0.16
CA PRO A 96 -6.63 -11.53 -0.57
C PRO A 96 -7.54 -11.80 0.62
N GLY A 97 -8.85 -11.87 0.37
CA GLY A 97 -9.84 -12.26 1.38
C GLY A 97 -10.24 -11.20 2.39
N LYS A 98 -9.66 -9.99 2.36
CA LYS A 98 -10.05 -8.88 3.22
C LYS A 98 -11.00 -7.96 2.46
N THR A 99 -12.28 -7.93 2.87
CA THR A 99 -13.29 -7.08 2.23
C THR A 99 -13.16 -5.62 2.67
N LEU A 100 -13.72 -4.70 1.87
CA LEU A 100 -13.79 -3.28 2.27
C LEU A 100 -14.56 -3.12 3.59
N ALA A 101 -15.68 -3.82 3.75
CA ALA A 101 -16.48 -3.78 4.98
C ALA A 101 -15.67 -4.23 6.20
N TRP A 102 -14.91 -5.33 6.08
CA TRP A 102 -14.05 -5.81 7.15
C TRP A 102 -12.96 -4.79 7.52
N LEU A 103 -12.32 -4.19 6.50
CA LEU A 103 -11.28 -3.19 6.71
C LEU A 103 -11.82 -1.93 7.40
N GLU A 104 -12.97 -1.44 6.96
CA GLU A 104 -13.64 -0.28 7.57
C GLU A 104 -14.00 -0.56 9.03
N GLU A 105 -14.49 -1.77 9.33
CA GLU A 105 -14.77 -2.21 10.70
C GLU A 105 -13.51 -2.22 11.57
N GLN A 106 -12.40 -2.72 11.06
CA GLN A 106 -11.13 -2.75 11.79
C GLN A 106 -10.60 -1.34 12.10
N PHE A 107 -10.72 -0.39 11.18
CA PHE A 107 -10.36 0.99 11.46
C PHE A 107 -11.32 1.68 12.42
N GLY A 108 -12.60 1.29 12.42
CA GLY A 108 -13.62 1.84 13.31
C GLY A 108 -13.96 3.31 13.08
N LYS A 109 -13.59 3.85 11.94
CA LYS A 109 -13.85 5.23 11.54
C LYS A 109 -13.86 5.35 10.00
N GLU A 110 -14.30 6.48 9.47
CA GLU A 110 -14.26 6.75 8.03
C GLU A 110 -12.81 6.92 7.57
N VAL A 111 -12.39 6.05 6.65
CA VAL A 111 -11.06 6.08 6.03
C VAL A 111 -11.19 5.82 4.53
N LYS A 112 -10.28 6.38 3.75
CA LYS A 112 -10.20 6.14 2.32
C LYS A 112 -9.44 4.84 2.10
N ILE A 113 -10.13 3.78 1.66
CA ILE A 113 -9.57 2.45 1.47
C ILE A 113 -9.70 2.03 0.01
N VAL A 114 -8.62 1.51 -0.54
CA VAL A 114 -8.59 0.89 -1.86
C VAL A 114 -8.08 -0.54 -1.71
N ARG A 115 -8.90 -1.51 -2.12
CA ARG A 115 -8.43 -2.88 -2.28
C ARG A 115 -7.76 -3.01 -3.63
N THR A 116 -6.57 -3.58 -3.64
CA THR A 116 -5.88 -3.95 -4.87
C THR A 116 -5.45 -5.42 -4.78
N MET A 117 -5.45 -6.09 -5.93
CA MET A 117 -5.08 -7.50 -6.03
C MET A 117 -4.01 -7.63 -7.12
N PRO A 118 -2.74 -7.29 -6.82
CA PRO A 118 -1.65 -7.55 -7.74
C PRO A 118 -1.36 -9.05 -7.80
N ASN A 119 -1.00 -9.54 -8.99
CA ASN A 119 -0.66 -10.94 -9.16
C ASN A 119 0.87 -11.16 -9.22
N THR A 120 1.31 -12.43 -9.18
CA THR A 120 2.73 -12.79 -9.20
C THR A 120 3.52 -12.21 -10.39
N PRO A 121 2.99 -12.13 -11.63
CA PRO A 121 3.68 -11.48 -12.74
C PRO A 121 4.05 -10.02 -12.51
N ALA A 122 3.45 -9.35 -11.53
CA ALA A 122 3.85 -7.98 -11.16
C ALA A 122 5.34 -7.90 -10.76
N MET A 123 5.92 -8.97 -10.24
CA MET A 123 7.34 -9.02 -9.87
C MET A 123 8.29 -8.90 -11.07
N VAL A 124 7.82 -9.22 -12.27
CA VAL A 124 8.59 -9.08 -13.52
C VAL A 124 8.07 -7.96 -14.41
N GLY A 125 7.21 -7.10 -13.89
CA GLY A 125 6.67 -5.96 -14.63
C GLY A 125 5.52 -6.28 -15.59
N GLU A 126 4.99 -7.50 -15.55
CA GLU A 126 3.90 -7.96 -16.43
C GLU A 126 2.64 -8.33 -15.63
N GLY A 127 2.45 -7.68 -14.50
CA GLY A 127 1.33 -7.94 -13.61
C GLY A 127 0.05 -7.22 -14.01
N MET A 128 -1.05 -7.74 -13.51
CA MET A 128 -2.36 -7.12 -13.59
C MET A 128 -2.84 -6.81 -12.17
N THR A 129 -3.42 -5.64 -11.96
CA THR A 129 -3.93 -5.24 -10.66
C THR A 129 -5.40 -4.87 -10.75
N ALA A 130 -6.24 -5.55 -9.97
CA ALA A 130 -7.63 -5.15 -9.78
C ALA A 130 -7.69 -4.06 -8.69
N VAL A 131 -8.44 -3.00 -8.94
CA VAL A 131 -8.57 -1.84 -8.03
C VAL A 131 -10.03 -1.66 -7.63
N CYS A 132 -10.29 -1.65 -6.32
CA CYS A 132 -11.64 -1.50 -5.77
C CYS A 132 -11.63 -0.45 -4.65
N PRO A 133 -11.96 0.82 -4.94
CA PRO A 133 -12.04 1.88 -3.93
C PRO A 133 -13.34 1.81 -3.14
N ASN A 134 -13.32 2.31 -1.89
CA ASN A 134 -14.55 2.58 -1.17
C ASN A 134 -15.15 3.94 -1.57
N GLU A 135 -16.29 4.28 -0.98
CA GLU A 135 -17.05 5.49 -1.33
C GLU A 135 -16.42 6.81 -0.88
N HIS A 136 -15.38 6.76 -0.03
CA HIS A 136 -14.75 7.96 0.55
C HIS A 136 -13.68 8.59 -0.34
N LEU A 137 -13.29 7.93 -1.45
CA LEU A 137 -12.32 8.48 -2.38
C LEU A 137 -12.98 9.37 -3.44
N THR A 138 -12.31 10.47 -3.77
CA THR A 138 -12.66 11.29 -4.93
C THR A 138 -12.17 10.65 -6.23
N GLU A 139 -12.69 11.12 -7.38
CA GLU A 139 -12.23 10.64 -8.70
C GLU A 139 -10.74 10.90 -8.92
N ASP A 140 -10.23 12.06 -8.47
CA ASP A 140 -8.80 12.41 -8.57
C ASP A 140 -7.94 11.47 -7.71
N GLU A 141 -8.40 11.11 -6.52
CA GLU A 141 -7.71 10.16 -5.65
C GLU A 141 -7.70 8.75 -6.26
N ILE A 142 -8.78 8.32 -6.89
CA ILE A 142 -8.86 7.04 -7.60
C ILE A 142 -7.88 7.05 -8.78
N ALA A 143 -7.83 8.13 -9.55
CA ALA A 143 -6.89 8.28 -10.67
C ALA A 143 -5.43 8.22 -10.18
N TYR A 144 -5.13 8.86 -9.05
CA TYR A 144 -3.81 8.79 -8.42
C TYR A 144 -3.44 7.35 -8.04
N VAL A 145 -4.34 6.63 -7.37
CA VAL A 145 -4.09 5.23 -6.99
C VAL A 145 -3.86 4.35 -8.22
N LYS A 146 -4.60 4.56 -9.29
CA LYS A 146 -4.39 3.85 -10.56
C LYS A 146 -3.02 4.13 -11.17
N SER A 147 -2.46 5.31 -10.95
CA SER A 147 -1.12 5.66 -11.45
C SER A 147 -0.02 4.83 -10.78
N LEU A 148 -0.21 4.36 -9.56
CA LEU A 148 0.75 3.54 -8.85
C LEU A 148 0.90 2.14 -9.47
N PRO A 149 -0.19 1.36 -9.67
CA PRO A 149 -0.11 0.08 -10.35
C PRO A 149 0.24 0.17 -11.84
N VAL A 150 0.06 1.30 -12.50
CA VAL A 150 0.48 1.51 -13.91
C VAL A 150 1.97 1.26 -14.11
N SER A 151 2.76 1.36 -13.04
CA SER A 151 4.16 0.93 -13.07
C SER A 151 4.33 -0.56 -13.43
N TYR A 152 3.27 -1.36 -13.37
CA TYR A 152 3.29 -2.74 -13.84
C TYR A 152 2.63 -2.82 -15.20
N THR A 153 1.81 -3.03 -15.83
CA THR A 153 1.40 -3.03 -17.23
C THR A 153 -0.11 -2.94 -17.48
N HIS A 154 -0.96 -3.52 -16.61
CA HIS A 154 -2.39 -3.52 -16.85
C HIS A 154 -3.20 -3.27 -15.58
N LEU A 155 -4.22 -2.41 -15.71
CA LEU A 155 -5.20 -2.12 -14.67
C LEU A 155 -6.56 -2.63 -15.09
N THR A 156 -7.25 -3.34 -14.21
CA THR A 156 -8.65 -3.66 -14.35
C THR A 156 -9.45 -3.11 -13.19
N LEU A 157 -10.58 -2.47 -13.49
CA LEU A 157 -11.56 -2.07 -12.48
C LEU A 157 -12.62 -3.15 -12.39
N PRO A 158 -12.85 -3.75 -11.22
CA PRO A 158 -14.02 -4.57 -11.04
C PRO A 158 -15.29 -3.72 -11.22
N THR A 159 -16.20 -4.18 -12.02
CA THR A 159 -17.49 -3.53 -12.25
C THR A 159 -18.46 -3.71 -11.09
N ILE A 160 -18.10 -4.50 -10.10
CA ILE A 160 -18.95 -4.82 -8.96
C ILE A 160 -18.31 -4.31 -7.68
N ARG A 161 -19.01 -3.40 -7.00
CA ARG A 161 -18.70 -3.00 -5.63
C ARG A 161 -19.16 -4.11 -4.70
N LEU A 162 -18.25 -4.86 -4.18
CA LEU A 162 -18.52 -5.83 -3.12
C LEU A 162 -18.05 -5.29 -1.78
#